data_051a04710554a2c79e13ba87f1bff91d
#
_entry.id   051a04710554a2c79e13ba87f1bff91d
#
_cell.length_a   1.000
_cell.length_b   1.000
_cell.length_c   1.000
_cell.angle_alpha   90.00
_cell.angle_beta   90.00
_cell.angle_gamma   90.00
#
_symmetry.space_group_name_H-M   'P 1'
#
loop_
_entity.id
_entity.type
_entity.pdbx_description
1 polymer ?
#
loop_
_entity_poly.entity_id
_entity_poly.type
_entity_poly.pdbx_seq_one_letter_code
_entity_poly.pdbx_strand_id
1 'polypeptide(L)'
;DLSLSPRGRELERRLRDFLQRRVWPNEAAHADETAGARAAGDPWQPSPLIAQLQAEARAEGLWNLFLPDSPRAPEGLSNLDYAPLCELMGRVYWSPEVFNCAAPDTGNMEVLARYGSQEQQARWLDPLLDGRIRSAFLMTEPDVASSDATNLQCAIRRDGDDYVIDGRKWYASGAGDP
;
A
#
# COMPACT_ATOMS: atom_id res chain seq x y z
N ASP A 1 27.08 -2.28 -11.53
CA ASP A 1 26.81 -0.87 -11.27
C ASP A 1 25.48 -0.75 -10.51
N LEU A 2 25.52 -0.07 -9.38
CA LEU A 2 24.32 0.20 -8.54
C LEU A 2 23.81 1.63 -8.73
N SER A 3 24.19 2.30 -9.81
CA SER A 3 23.73 3.64 -10.13
C SER A 3 22.26 3.62 -10.56
N LEU A 4 21.51 4.61 -10.10
CA LEU A 4 20.13 4.82 -10.54
C LEU A 4 20.09 5.16 -12.04
N SER A 5 19.00 4.75 -12.69
CA SER A 5 18.70 5.20 -14.04
C SER A 5 18.48 6.73 -14.08
N PRO A 6 18.53 7.39 -15.24
CA PRO A 6 18.18 8.80 -15.36
C PRO A 6 16.76 9.10 -14.82
N ARG A 7 15.82 8.19 -15.05
CA ARG A 7 14.44 8.28 -14.55
C ARG A 7 14.38 8.09 -13.03
N GLY A 8 15.10 7.11 -12.49
CA GLY A 8 15.17 6.90 -11.05
C GLY A 8 15.68 8.14 -10.31
N ARG A 9 16.74 8.77 -10.81
CA ARG A 9 17.27 10.04 -10.26
C ARG A 9 16.26 11.19 -10.33
N GLU A 10 15.55 11.33 -11.44
CA GLU A 10 14.53 12.37 -11.59
C GLU A 10 13.37 12.16 -10.62
N LEU A 11 12.88 10.93 -10.49
CA LEU A 11 11.81 10.60 -9.54
C LEU A 11 12.26 10.79 -8.09
N GLU A 12 13.50 10.39 -7.75
CA GLU A 12 14.06 10.64 -6.41
C GLU A 12 14.08 12.13 -6.07
N ARG A 13 14.54 12.97 -6.99
CA ARG A 13 14.58 14.42 -6.81
C ARG A 13 13.17 15.00 -6.60
N ARG A 14 12.20 14.62 -7.44
CA ARG A 14 10.81 15.09 -7.37
C ARG A 14 10.13 14.63 -6.10
N LEU A 15 10.31 13.37 -5.73
CA LEU A 15 9.75 12.80 -4.49
C LEU A 15 10.31 13.53 -3.27
N ARG A 16 11.62 13.75 -3.22
CA ARG A 16 12.28 14.50 -2.13
C ARG A 16 11.72 15.90 -2.01
N ASP A 17 11.57 16.62 -3.11
CA ASP A 17 11.00 17.94 -3.14
C ASP A 17 9.54 17.96 -2.64
N PHE A 18 8.71 17.00 -3.09
CA PHE A 18 7.35 16.85 -2.61
C PHE A 18 7.30 16.58 -1.09
N LEU A 19 8.10 15.64 -0.60
CA LEU A 19 8.17 15.32 0.83
C LEU A 19 8.56 16.55 1.68
N GLN A 20 9.55 17.32 1.23
CA GLN A 20 9.98 18.54 1.92
C GLN A 20 8.93 19.63 1.95
N ARG A 21 8.20 19.82 0.86
CA ARG A 21 7.19 20.87 0.74
C ARG A 21 5.85 20.49 1.36
N ARG A 22 5.47 19.22 1.30
CA ARG A 22 4.10 18.81 1.55
C ARG A 22 3.91 17.80 2.68
N VAL A 23 4.85 16.86 2.85
CA VAL A 23 4.68 15.78 3.85
C VAL A 23 5.30 16.17 5.19
N TRP A 24 6.58 16.47 5.22
CA TRP A 24 7.28 16.76 6.49
C TRP A 24 6.72 17.94 7.29
N PRO A 25 6.30 19.06 6.66
CA PRO A 25 5.68 20.15 7.41
C PRO A 25 4.31 19.78 8.03
N ASN A 26 3.68 18.71 7.56
CA ASN A 26 2.34 18.29 7.97
C ASN A 26 2.32 17.14 9.00
N GLU A 27 3.48 16.73 9.55
CA GLU A 27 3.53 15.65 10.54
C GLU A 27 2.70 15.95 11.79
N ALA A 28 2.75 17.18 12.31
CA ALA A 28 1.94 17.59 13.46
C ALA A 28 0.43 17.58 13.12
N ALA A 29 0.05 18.11 11.95
CA ALA A 29 -1.35 18.14 11.53
C ALA A 29 -1.93 16.73 11.40
N HIS A 30 -1.18 15.78 10.81
CA HIS A 30 -1.59 14.39 10.74
C HIS A 30 -1.74 13.74 12.13
N ALA A 31 -0.82 14.04 13.05
CA ALA A 31 -0.90 13.53 14.42
C ALA A 31 -2.16 14.05 15.14
N ASP A 32 -2.50 15.34 14.96
CA ASP A 32 -3.68 15.95 15.53
C ASP A 32 -4.98 15.35 14.93
N GLU A 33 -5.06 15.15 13.62
CA GLU A 33 -6.20 14.45 12.98
C GLU A 33 -6.39 13.05 13.54
N THR A 34 -5.32 12.27 13.64
CA THR A 34 -5.37 10.89 14.15
C THR A 34 -5.79 10.85 15.63
N ALA A 35 -5.28 11.77 16.45
CA ALA A 35 -5.67 11.89 17.85
C ALA A 35 -7.14 12.28 17.99
N GLY A 36 -7.62 13.21 17.16
CA GLY A 36 -9.02 13.64 17.11
C GLY A 36 -9.96 12.49 16.74
N ALA A 37 -9.64 11.72 15.71
CA ALA A 37 -10.42 10.56 15.27
C ALA A 37 -10.53 9.51 16.38
N ARG A 38 -9.42 9.20 17.05
CA ARG A 38 -9.41 8.27 18.21
C ARG A 38 -10.25 8.80 19.37
N ALA A 39 -10.16 10.08 19.68
CA ALA A 39 -10.95 10.69 20.75
C ALA A 39 -12.45 10.69 20.43
N ALA A 40 -12.82 10.79 19.16
CA ALA A 40 -14.19 10.67 18.68
C ALA A 40 -14.71 9.21 18.65
N GLY A 41 -13.86 8.21 18.92
CA GLY A 41 -14.23 6.80 18.92
C GLY A 41 -14.17 6.12 17.56
N ASP A 42 -13.63 6.78 16.54
CA ASP A 42 -13.44 6.25 15.20
C ASP A 42 -11.94 6.29 14.79
N PRO A 43 -11.11 5.35 15.29
CA PRO A 43 -9.69 5.32 14.99
C PRO A 43 -9.36 4.96 13.53
N TRP A 44 -10.36 4.53 12.75
CA TRP A 44 -10.23 4.12 11.36
C TRP A 44 -10.70 5.18 10.38
N GLN A 45 -11.08 6.34 10.87
CA GLN A 45 -11.49 7.45 10.03
C GLN A 45 -10.34 7.84 9.07
N PRO A 46 -10.60 7.86 7.73
CA PRO A 46 -9.61 8.31 6.77
C PRO A 46 -9.15 9.75 7.03
N SER A 47 -7.85 10.00 6.93
CA SER A 47 -7.28 11.34 7.10
C SER A 47 -7.59 12.24 5.89
N PRO A 48 -8.31 13.37 6.08
CA PRO A 48 -8.50 14.35 5.01
C PRO A 48 -7.19 14.90 4.46
N LEU A 49 -6.19 15.06 5.31
CA LEU A 49 -4.84 15.49 4.91
C LEU A 49 -4.20 14.49 3.94
N ILE A 50 -4.25 13.18 4.26
CA ILE A 50 -3.71 12.15 3.35
C ILE A 50 -4.45 12.20 2.02
N ALA A 51 -5.77 12.29 2.00
CA ALA A 51 -6.56 12.36 0.77
C ALA A 51 -6.17 13.58 -0.10
N GLN A 52 -5.95 14.74 0.52
CA GLN A 52 -5.46 15.92 -0.18
C GLN A 52 -4.07 15.67 -0.79
N LEU A 53 -3.12 15.15 0.00
CA LEU A 53 -1.75 14.89 -0.45
C LEU A 53 -1.70 13.83 -1.55
N GLN A 54 -2.57 12.83 -1.51
CA GLN A 54 -2.73 11.84 -2.58
C GLN A 54 -3.13 12.49 -3.91
N ALA A 55 -4.09 13.41 -3.89
CA ALA A 55 -4.50 14.13 -5.09
C ALA A 55 -3.34 14.95 -5.68
N GLU A 56 -2.57 15.62 -4.83
CA GLU A 56 -1.40 16.41 -5.23
C GLU A 56 -0.27 15.51 -5.78
N ALA A 57 0.06 14.41 -5.09
CA ALA A 57 1.08 13.46 -5.52
C ALA A 57 0.73 12.83 -6.88
N ARG A 58 -0.55 12.51 -7.07
CA ARG A 58 -1.07 12.00 -8.35
C ARG A 58 -0.92 13.03 -9.47
N ALA A 59 -1.27 14.29 -9.23
CA ALA A 59 -1.11 15.37 -10.19
C ALA A 59 0.36 15.62 -10.58
N GLU A 60 1.28 15.39 -9.63
CA GLU A 60 2.73 15.45 -9.87
C GLU A 60 3.31 14.13 -10.44
N GLY A 61 2.50 13.12 -10.77
CA GLY A 61 2.98 11.83 -11.31
C GLY A 61 3.83 11.02 -10.33
N LEU A 62 3.59 11.18 -9.04
CA LEU A 62 4.22 10.44 -7.94
C LEU A 62 3.23 9.41 -7.36
N TRP A 63 2.67 8.57 -8.22
CA TRP A 63 1.62 7.61 -7.84
C TRP A 63 1.96 6.21 -8.32
N ASN A 64 1.72 5.19 -7.48
CA ASN A 64 1.98 3.78 -7.78
C ASN A 64 3.44 3.48 -8.16
N LEU A 65 4.40 4.19 -7.60
CA LEU A 65 5.83 4.06 -7.94
C LEU A 65 6.40 2.66 -7.66
N PHE A 66 5.72 1.87 -6.81
CA PHE A 66 6.14 0.52 -6.43
C PHE A 66 5.93 -0.52 -7.53
N LEU A 67 4.95 -0.29 -8.43
CA LEU A 67 4.53 -1.32 -9.39
C LEU A 67 5.63 -1.53 -10.44
N PRO A 68 6.16 -2.76 -10.57
CA PRO A 68 7.19 -3.06 -11.55
C PRO A 68 6.63 -2.99 -12.98
N ASP A 69 7.54 -2.99 -13.94
CA ASP A 69 7.17 -2.99 -15.37
C ASP A 69 6.17 -4.12 -15.68
N SER A 70 5.04 -3.73 -16.21
CA SER A 70 3.92 -4.62 -16.50
C SER A 70 2.95 -3.95 -17.48
N PRO A 71 1.96 -4.66 -18.04
CA PRO A 71 0.92 -4.03 -18.85
C PRO A 71 0.13 -2.92 -18.14
N ARG A 72 0.11 -2.94 -16.80
CA ARG A 72 -0.55 -1.92 -15.97
C ARG A 72 0.39 -0.76 -15.60
N ALA A 73 1.69 -0.97 -15.72
CA ALA A 73 2.72 0.03 -15.47
C ALA A 73 3.84 -0.13 -16.50
N PRO A 74 3.63 0.27 -17.77
CA PRO A 74 4.59 0.05 -18.84
C PRO A 74 5.89 0.82 -18.66
N GLU A 75 5.93 1.70 -17.68
CA GLU A 75 7.11 2.43 -17.26
C GLU A 75 7.48 2.13 -15.80
N GLY A 76 7.18 0.93 -15.32
CA GLY A 76 7.50 0.47 -13.98
C GLY A 76 8.99 0.61 -13.65
N LEU A 77 9.27 0.84 -12.37
CA LEU A 77 10.65 1.00 -11.90
C LEU A 77 11.30 -0.36 -11.65
N SER A 78 12.61 -0.42 -11.86
CA SER A 78 13.42 -1.51 -11.32
C SER A 78 13.47 -1.41 -9.79
N ASN A 79 13.71 -2.52 -9.10
CA ASN A 79 13.93 -2.50 -7.65
C ASN A 79 15.09 -1.59 -7.25
N LEU A 80 16.10 -1.46 -8.12
CA LEU A 80 17.24 -0.57 -7.90
C LEU A 80 16.81 0.91 -7.89
N ASP A 81 15.95 1.31 -8.82
CA ASP A 81 15.44 2.68 -8.88
C ASP A 81 14.40 2.95 -7.80
N TYR A 82 13.61 1.94 -7.39
CA TYR A 82 12.57 2.11 -6.38
C TYR A 82 13.12 2.13 -4.94
N ALA A 83 14.20 1.41 -4.64
CA ALA A 83 14.73 1.30 -3.29
C ALA A 83 15.01 2.67 -2.59
N PRO A 84 15.69 3.65 -3.22
CA PRO A 84 15.90 4.96 -2.60
C PRO A 84 14.60 5.77 -2.44
N LEU A 85 13.57 5.51 -3.26
CA LEU A 85 12.25 6.12 -3.08
C LEU A 85 11.57 5.57 -1.82
N CYS A 86 11.70 4.26 -1.56
CA CYS A 86 11.23 3.64 -0.31
C CYS A 86 11.92 4.25 0.91
N GLU A 87 13.25 4.46 0.85
CA GLU A 87 14.01 5.09 1.94
C GLU A 87 13.49 6.50 2.23
N LEU A 88 13.23 7.29 1.22
CA LEU A 88 12.69 8.64 1.36
C LEU A 88 11.29 8.64 1.97
N MET A 89 10.39 7.82 1.46
CA MET A 89 9.02 7.68 1.99
C MET A 89 9.03 7.15 3.43
N GLY A 90 9.90 6.18 3.74
CA GLY A 90 9.98 5.56 5.05
C GLY A 90 10.44 6.47 6.20
N ARG A 91 10.86 7.71 5.93
CA ARG A 91 11.21 8.69 6.98
C ARG A 91 10.01 9.16 7.79
N VAL A 92 8.83 9.13 7.21
CA VAL A 92 7.55 9.41 7.87
C VAL A 92 6.63 8.21 7.67
N TYR A 93 6.21 7.54 8.73
CA TYR A 93 5.58 6.22 8.69
C TYR A 93 4.30 6.15 7.85
N TRP A 94 3.55 7.26 7.73
CA TRP A 94 2.33 7.33 6.92
C TRP A 94 2.56 7.84 5.49
N SER A 95 3.76 8.35 5.19
CA SER A 95 4.01 8.97 3.87
C SER A 95 3.90 8.01 2.68
N PRO A 96 4.21 6.69 2.76
CA PRO A 96 3.99 5.78 1.63
C PRO A 96 2.53 5.73 1.18
N GLU A 97 1.58 5.99 2.07
CA GLU A 97 0.16 6.04 1.75
C GLU A 97 -0.20 7.19 0.80
N VAL A 98 0.48 8.33 0.93
CA VAL A 98 0.32 9.48 0.04
C VAL A 98 0.59 9.13 -1.43
N PHE A 99 1.44 8.16 -1.68
CA PHE A 99 1.87 7.74 -3.02
C PHE A 99 1.25 6.42 -3.49
N ASN A 100 0.27 5.89 -2.74
CA ASN A 100 -0.28 4.53 -2.92
C ASN A 100 0.80 3.44 -2.91
N CYS A 101 1.80 3.62 -2.06
CA CYS A 101 2.96 2.73 -1.93
C CYS A 101 3.03 2.07 -0.55
N ALA A 102 1.91 2.07 0.20
CA ALA A 102 1.84 1.48 1.55
C ALA A 102 1.53 -0.02 1.49
N ALA A 103 2.10 -0.77 2.42
CA ALA A 103 1.68 -2.14 2.69
C ALA A 103 0.37 -2.14 3.53
N PRO A 104 -0.50 -3.14 3.37
CA PRO A 104 -0.37 -4.36 2.56
C PRO A 104 -0.78 -4.19 1.09
N ASP A 105 -1.32 -3.03 0.69
CA ASP A 105 -1.90 -2.81 -0.64
C ASP A 105 -0.90 -3.11 -1.77
N THR A 106 0.36 -2.67 -1.64
CA THR A 106 1.38 -2.90 -2.68
C THR A 106 1.57 -4.38 -2.98
N GLY A 107 1.71 -5.22 -1.95
CA GLY A 107 1.87 -6.67 -2.13
C GLY A 107 0.63 -7.31 -2.75
N ASN A 108 -0.57 -6.92 -2.31
CA ASN A 108 -1.83 -7.43 -2.84
C ASN A 108 -2.04 -7.00 -4.30
N MET A 109 -1.69 -5.76 -4.66
CA MET A 109 -1.73 -5.27 -6.03
C MET A 109 -0.76 -6.02 -6.94
N GLU A 110 0.46 -6.31 -6.48
CA GLU A 110 1.42 -7.12 -7.24
C GLU A 110 0.90 -8.55 -7.48
N VAL A 111 0.30 -9.18 -6.48
CA VAL A 111 -0.30 -10.51 -6.62
C VAL A 111 -1.42 -10.49 -7.67
N LEU A 112 -2.31 -9.52 -7.60
CA LEU A 112 -3.39 -9.36 -8.58
C LEU A 112 -2.85 -9.05 -9.99
N ALA A 113 -1.83 -8.21 -10.10
CA ALA A 113 -1.23 -7.87 -11.39
C ALA A 113 -0.55 -9.08 -12.06
N ARG A 114 0.07 -9.97 -11.27
CA ARG A 114 0.79 -11.14 -11.79
C ARG A 114 -0.09 -12.36 -12.03
N TYR A 115 -1.07 -12.59 -11.16
CA TYR A 115 -1.79 -13.86 -11.10
C TYR A 115 -3.31 -13.72 -11.25
N GLY A 116 -3.84 -12.50 -11.12
CA GLY A 116 -5.27 -12.26 -11.25
C GLY A 116 -5.77 -12.44 -12.68
N SER A 117 -6.98 -13.02 -12.85
CA SER A 117 -7.69 -13.00 -14.12
C SER A 117 -8.03 -11.55 -14.53
N GLN A 118 -8.37 -11.33 -15.79
CA GLN A 118 -8.81 -10.00 -16.26
C GLN A 118 -10.00 -9.48 -15.45
N GLU A 119 -10.95 -10.35 -15.11
CA GLU A 119 -12.11 -10.00 -14.28
C GLU A 119 -11.69 -9.61 -12.86
N GLN A 120 -10.78 -10.35 -12.23
CA GLN A 120 -10.26 -10.04 -10.91
C GLN A 120 -9.46 -8.74 -10.91
N GLN A 121 -8.65 -8.50 -11.95
CA GLN A 121 -7.93 -7.25 -12.11
C GLN A 121 -8.88 -6.06 -12.26
N ALA A 122 -9.88 -6.16 -13.12
CA ALA A 122 -10.88 -5.10 -13.30
C ALA A 122 -11.67 -4.82 -12.00
N ARG A 123 -12.00 -5.88 -11.26
CA ARG A 123 -12.81 -5.79 -10.04
C ARG A 123 -12.04 -5.28 -8.84
N TRP A 124 -10.77 -5.67 -8.70
CA TRP A 124 -9.98 -5.43 -7.47
C TRP A 124 -8.72 -4.61 -7.72
N LEU A 125 -7.92 -4.94 -8.75
CA LEU A 125 -6.66 -4.27 -8.99
C LEU A 125 -6.86 -2.83 -9.45
N ASP A 126 -7.73 -2.59 -10.43
CA ASP A 126 -7.97 -1.24 -10.95
C ASP A 126 -8.47 -0.28 -9.86
N PRO A 127 -9.44 -0.65 -8.99
CA PRO A 127 -9.82 0.19 -7.85
C PRO A 127 -8.71 0.42 -6.82
N LEU A 128 -7.85 -0.58 -6.57
CA LEU A 128 -6.69 -0.43 -5.68
C LEU A 128 -5.64 0.52 -6.27
N LEU A 129 -5.32 0.37 -7.56
CA LEU A 129 -4.40 1.28 -8.26
C LEU A 129 -4.93 2.72 -8.31
N ASP A 130 -6.25 2.88 -8.38
CA ASP A 130 -6.91 4.18 -8.27
C ASP A 130 -6.98 4.71 -6.83
N GLY A 131 -6.62 3.93 -5.83
CA GLY A 131 -6.77 4.30 -4.41
C GLY A 131 -8.22 4.49 -3.98
N ARG A 132 -9.17 3.86 -4.68
CA ARG A 132 -10.63 3.92 -4.36
C ARG A 132 -11.05 2.92 -3.31
N ILE A 133 -10.29 1.85 -3.16
CA ILE A 133 -10.46 0.84 -2.11
C ILE A 133 -9.11 0.54 -1.46
N ARG A 134 -9.17 -0.05 -0.29
CA ARG A 134 -8.02 -0.56 0.45
C ARG A 134 -8.08 -2.08 0.52
N SER A 135 -7.00 -2.68 0.96
CA SER A 135 -6.90 -4.12 1.16
C SER A 135 -6.24 -4.48 2.48
N ALA A 136 -6.42 -5.72 2.90
CA ALA A 136 -5.75 -6.27 4.08
C ALA A 136 -5.06 -7.58 3.73
N PHE A 137 -4.04 -7.95 4.52
CA PHE A 137 -3.37 -9.23 4.43
C PHE A 137 -3.52 -9.99 5.75
N LEU A 138 -4.31 -11.06 5.73
CA LEU A 138 -4.64 -11.86 6.90
C LEU A 138 -3.70 -13.06 6.99
N MET A 139 -2.54 -12.88 7.60
CA MET A 139 -1.53 -13.94 7.75
C MET A 139 -1.53 -14.51 9.18
N THR A 140 -1.41 -13.65 10.18
CA THR A 140 -1.13 -14.03 11.55
C THR A 140 -2.30 -14.77 12.22
N GLU A 141 -2.00 -15.82 12.96
CA GLU A 141 -2.95 -16.62 13.74
C GLU A 141 -2.59 -16.59 15.22
N PRO A 142 -3.58 -16.61 16.15
CA PRO A 142 -3.30 -16.50 17.59
C PRO A 142 -2.56 -17.70 18.17
N ASP A 143 -2.76 -18.89 17.61
CA ASP A 143 -2.39 -20.16 18.24
C ASP A 143 -1.09 -20.77 17.67
N VAL A 144 -0.50 -20.13 16.65
CA VAL A 144 0.71 -20.65 15.97
C VAL A 144 1.73 -19.53 15.67
N ALA A 145 2.99 -19.92 15.48
CA ALA A 145 4.06 -19.03 15.03
C ALA A 145 3.88 -18.74 13.53
N SER A 146 3.06 -17.75 13.20
CA SER A 146 2.56 -17.49 11.83
C SER A 146 3.61 -16.92 10.88
N SER A 147 4.77 -16.50 11.36
CA SER A 147 5.91 -16.12 10.50
C SER A 147 6.48 -17.32 9.73
N ASP A 148 6.26 -18.53 10.23
CA ASP A 148 6.43 -19.77 9.46
C ASP A 148 5.08 -20.13 8.83
N ALA A 149 4.92 -19.85 7.54
CA ALA A 149 3.69 -20.10 6.80
C ALA A 149 3.28 -21.58 6.75
N THR A 150 4.21 -22.52 7.05
CA THR A 150 3.91 -23.96 7.12
C THR A 150 3.13 -24.34 8.38
N ASN A 151 3.10 -23.47 9.39
CA ASN A 151 2.36 -23.66 10.63
C ASN A 151 0.92 -23.14 10.59
N LEU A 152 0.50 -22.48 9.52
CA LEU A 152 -0.85 -21.91 9.41
C LEU A 152 -1.91 -23.00 9.51
N GLN A 153 -2.92 -22.77 10.35
CA GLN A 153 -4.04 -23.70 10.61
C GLN A 153 -5.33 -23.30 9.94
N CYS A 154 -5.46 -22.02 9.54
CA CYS A 154 -6.61 -21.56 8.76
C CYS A 154 -6.68 -22.36 7.45
N ALA A 155 -7.77 -23.11 7.31
CA ALA A 155 -7.97 -24.03 6.18
C ALA A 155 -8.78 -23.36 5.08
N ILE A 156 -8.42 -23.66 3.83
CA ILE A 156 -9.23 -23.33 2.65
C ILE A 156 -9.54 -24.67 1.95
N ARG A 157 -10.81 -25.00 1.82
CA ARG A 157 -11.24 -26.21 1.13
C ARG A 157 -12.29 -25.90 0.09
N ARG A 158 -12.24 -26.62 -1.02
CA ARG A 158 -13.25 -26.48 -2.08
C ARG A 158 -14.54 -27.21 -1.68
N ASP A 159 -15.67 -26.57 -1.95
CA ASP A 159 -17.00 -27.13 -1.76
C ASP A 159 -17.86 -26.81 -3.00
N GLY A 160 -17.91 -27.73 -3.94
CA GLY A 160 -18.53 -27.51 -5.25
C GLY A 160 -17.80 -26.41 -6.04
N ASP A 161 -18.51 -25.32 -6.36
CA ASP A 161 -17.98 -24.14 -7.06
C ASP A 161 -17.47 -23.05 -6.10
N ASP A 162 -17.66 -23.24 -4.79
CA ASP A 162 -17.25 -22.32 -3.75
C ASP A 162 -15.99 -22.77 -3.02
N TYR A 163 -15.45 -21.88 -2.17
CA TYR A 163 -14.40 -22.17 -1.21
C TYR A 163 -14.88 -21.86 0.19
N VAL A 164 -14.69 -22.80 1.12
CA VAL A 164 -14.94 -22.60 2.55
C VAL A 164 -13.63 -22.27 3.23
N ILE A 165 -13.56 -21.11 3.88
CA ILE A 165 -12.43 -20.65 4.67
C ILE A 165 -12.83 -20.79 6.14
N ASP A 166 -12.03 -21.54 6.92
CA ASP A 166 -12.28 -21.80 8.33
C ASP A 166 -11.00 -21.61 9.14
N GLY A 167 -11.04 -20.69 10.11
CA GLY A 167 -9.89 -20.35 10.94
C GLY A 167 -10.03 -19.00 11.61
N ARG A 168 -9.01 -18.62 12.38
CA ARG A 168 -8.96 -17.39 13.13
C ARG A 168 -7.69 -16.60 12.80
N LYS A 169 -7.87 -15.35 12.43
CA LYS A 169 -6.79 -14.41 12.13
C LYS A 169 -6.81 -13.24 13.11
N TRP A 170 -5.65 -12.64 13.37
CA TRP A 170 -5.52 -11.43 14.15
C TRP A 170 -4.37 -10.54 13.62
N TYR A 171 -4.20 -9.34 14.19
CA TYR A 171 -3.17 -8.36 13.76
C TYR A 171 -3.15 -8.11 12.25
N ALA A 172 -4.32 -8.13 11.62
CA ALA A 172 -4.45 -7.86 10.18
C ALA A 172 -4.41 -6.35 9.93
N SER A 173 -3.26 -5.82 9.50
CA SER A 173 -3.13 -4.42 9.13
C SER A 173 -4.07 -4.07 7.98
N GLY A 174 -4.76 -2.93 8.07
CA GLY A 174 -5.72 -2.47 7.09
C GLY A 174 -7.12 -3.11 7.18
N ALA A 175 -7.34 -4.11 8.05
CA ALA A 175 -8.65 -4.77 8.15
C ALA A 175 -9.76 -3.91 8.79
N GLY A 176 -9.40 -2.78 9.39
CA GLY A 176 -10.34 -1.81 9.93
C GLY A 176 -10.56 -0.59 9.02
N ASP A 177 -9.80 -0.46 7.96
CA ASP A 177 -9.96 0.62 6.99
C ASP A 177 -11.30 0.45 6.25
N PRO A 178 -12.08 1.53 6.02
CA PRO A 178 -13.37 1.47 5.35
C PRO A 178 -13.30 1.15 3.87
#